data_f01d1697f7e29e76ad7270c10ca00a4a
#
_entry.id   f01d1697f7e29e76ad7270c10ca00a4a
#
_cell.length_a   1.000
_cell.length_b   1.000
_cell.length_c   1.000
_cell.angle_alpha   90.00
_cell.angle_beta   90.00
_cell.angle_gamma   90.00
#
_symmetry.space_group_name_H-M   'P 1'
#
loop_
_entity.id
_entity.type
_entity.pdbx_description
1 polymer ?
#
loop_
_entity_poly.entity_id
_entity_poly.type
_entity_poly.pdbx_seq_one_letter_code
_entity_poly.pdbx_strand_id
1 'polypeptide(L)'
;MIATTEADFNGLKEIGSICGAIRDELVKRTKPGITTKELDEIAAKMFEEAGAQSAPKGVYDFPGYTCISINEEVAHGIPGDRTIQEGDLVNIDVSGSKNGYFADTGISFVVGDGEAILQKICDVAKEAFYAGLEKAKPGSRTSALGKAAHNVAKQHGLTVIKNLTGHGIGRSIHEAPDHILNYYSRWDDELLKDGMVIAFEPFISTLEEEVFLSEDDDWTYLTDESFVAQYEHTIILTKDGPIITTL
;
A
#
# COMPACT_ATOMS: atom_id res chain seq x y z
N MET A 1 -15.59 4.73 2.00
CA MET A 1 -16.60 5.63 2.65
C MET A 1 -16.69 6.98 1.95
N ILE A 2 -17.65 7.82 2.33
CA ILE A 2 -17.68 9.24 1.97
C ILE A 2 -17.54 10.05 3.27
N ALA A 3 -16.44 10.75 3.44
CA ALA A 3 -16.21 11.66 4.57
C ALA A 3 -17.04 12.94 4.35
N THR A 4 -17.93 13.25 5.29
CA THR A 4 -18.85 14.39 5.15
C THR A 4 -18.81 15.34 6.33
N THR A 5 -18.27 14.91 7.46
CA THR A 5 -18.20 15.69 8.70
C THR A 5 -16.76 15.97 9.08
N GLU A 6 -16.54 17.04 9.86
CA GLU A 6 -15.22 17.33 10.44
C GLU A 6 -14.68 16.17 11.26
N ALA A 7 -15.57 15.44 11.95
CA ALA A 7 -15.18 14.22 12.70
C ALA A 7 -14.65 13.13 11.79
N ASP A 8 -15.23 12.93 10.58
CA ASP A 8 -14.71 11.96 9.61
C ASP A 8 -13.30 12.35 9.16
N PHE A 9 -13.10 13.61 8.78
CA PHE A 9 -11.78 14.08 8.34
C PHE A 9 -10.73 13.97 9.45
N ASN A 10 -11.08 14.31 10.69
CA ASN A 10 -10.16 14.24 11.82
C ASN A 10 -9.83 12.79 12.17
N GLY A 11 -10.83 11.90 12.21
CA GLY A 11 -10.62 10.48 12.49
C GLY A 11 -9.74 9.78 11.43
N LEU A 12 -9.98 10.06 10.14
CA LEU A 12 -9.16 9.53 9.05
C LEU A 12 -7.72 10.06 9.08
N LYS A 13 -7.53 11.35 9.37
CA LYS A 13 -6.19 11.94 9.52
C LYS A 13 -5.47 11.38 10.75
N GLU A 14 -6.16 11.15 11.86
CA GLU A 14 -5.57 10.58 13.08
C GLU A 14 -5.03 9.18 12.80
N ILE A 15 -5.86 8.27 12.29
CA ILE A 15 -5.38 6.90 11.99
C ILE A 15 -4.38 6.89 10.85
N GLY A 16 -4.55 7.72 9.83
CA GLY A 16 -3.60 7.85 8.73
C GLY A 16 -2.21 8.27 9.22
N SER A 17 -2.13 9.29 10.07
CA SER A 17 -0.87 9.73 10.67
C SER A 17 -0.21 8.65 11.53
N ILE A 18 -1.00 7.84 12.25
CA ILE A 18 -0.49 6.70 13.04
C ILE A 18 0.12 5.64 12.10
N CYS A 19 -0.60 5.22 11.06
CA CYS A 19 -0.08 4.23 10.09
C CYS A 19 1.18 4.75 9.38
N GLY A 20 1.17 6.01 8.92
CA GLY A 20 2.35 6.63 8.30
C GLY A 20 3.57 6.67 9.24
N ALA A 21 3.36 7.06 10.50
CA ALA A 21 4.45 7.09 11.49
C ALA A 21 5.01 5.69 11.79
N ILE A 22 4.15 4.66 11.86
CA ILE A 22 4.59 3.27 12.04
C ILE A 22 5.41 2.84 10.81
N ARG A 23 4.88 3.00 9.60
CA ARG A 23 5.59 2.68 8.35
C ARG A 23 6.98 3.33 8.32
N ASP A 24 7.07 4.61 8.58
CA ASP A 24 8.32 5.37 8.52
C ASP A 24 9.32 4.92 9.59
N GLU A 25 8.86 4.60 10.81
CA GLU A 25 9.75 4.05 11.84
C GLU A 25 10.24 2.65 11.47
N LEU A 26 9.39 1.78 10.88
CA LEU A 26 9.82 0.46 10.41
C LEU A 26 10.85 0.58 9.29
N VAL A 27 10.63 1.44 8.29
CA VAL A 27 11.61 1.72 7.22
C VAL A 27 12.95 2.16 7.82
N LYS A 28 12.93 3.09 8.76
CA LYS A 28 14.14 3.59 9.45
C LYS A 28 14.87 2.51 10.25
N ARG A 29 14.13 1.55 10.82
CA ARG A 29 14.70 0.43 11.60
C ARG A 29 15.21 -0.71 10.73
N THR A 30 14.74 -0.80 9.51
CA THR A 30 15.14 -1.84 8.56
C THR A 30 16.62 -1.69 8.20
N LYS A 31 17.37 -2.74 8.47
CA LYS A 31 18.82 -2.85 8.18
C LYS A 31 19.19 -4.32 8.06
N PRO A 32 20.30 -4.66 7.41
CA PRO A 32 20.77 -6.04 7.38
C PRO A 32 20.92 -6.63 8.78
N GLY A 33 20.41 -7.85 8.94
CA GLY A 33 20.45 -8.62 10.19
C GLY A 33 19.21 -8.51 11.08
N ILE A 34 18.27 -7.59 10.81
CA ILE A 34 16.96 -7.56 11.50
C ILE A 34 16.02 -8.59 10.89
N THR A 35 15.16 -9.20 11.69
CA THR A 35 14.10 -10.09 11.21
C THR A 35 12.80 -9.30 10.95
N THR A 36 11.95 -9.83 10.07
CA THR A 36 10.63 -9.24 9.82
C THR A 36 9.76 -9.28 11.07
N LYS A 37 9.93 -10.29 11.93
CA LYS A 37 9.27 -10.38 13.24
C LYS A 37 9.67 -9.26 14.20
N GLU A 38 10.96 -8.92 14.29
CA GLU A 38 11.43 -7.81 15.15
C GLU A 38 10.84 -6.48 14.69
N LEU A 39 10.67 -6.25 13.38
CA LEU A 39 9.98 -5.08 12.85
C LEU A 39 8.50 -5.09 13.21
N ASP A 40 7.82 -6.21 13.07
CA ASP A 40 6.40 -6.35 13.41
C ASP A 40 6.12 -6.14 14.91
N GLU A 41 7.02 -6.58 15.79
CA GLU A 41 6.96 -6.33 17.24
C GLU A 41 7.08 -4.82 17.57
N ILE A 42 7.85 -4.07 16.78
CA ILE A 42 7.92 -2.61 16.89
C ILE A 42 6.57 -1.99 16.50
N ALA A 43 5.98 -2.44 15.38
CA ALA A 43 4.66 -1.98 14.93
C ALA A 43 3.57 -2.27 15.98
N ALA A 44 3.55 -3.48 16.54
CA ALA A 44 2.63 -3.89 17.58
C ALA A 44 2.64 -2.91 18.77
N LYS A 45 3.83 -2.58 19.24
CA LYS A 45 4.02 -1.63 20.35
C LYS A 45 3.55 -0.21 19.99
N MET A 46 3.85 0.25 18.78
CA MET A 46 3.43 1.58 18.33
C MET A 46 1.90 1.68 18.18
N PHE A 47 1.22 0.64 17.70
CA PHE A 47 -0.24 0.57 17.69
C PHE A 47 -0.82 0.65 19.11
N GLU A 48 -0.27 -0.11 20.05
CA GLU A 48 -0.68 -0.10 21.47
C GLU A 48 -0.52 1.30 22.08
N GLU A 49 0.66 1.92 21.95
CA GLU A 49 0.97 3.25 22.46
C GLU A 49 0.07 4.34 21.86
N ALA A 50 -0.33 4.19 20.59
CA ALA A 50 -1.25 5.10 19.91
C ALA A 50 -2.73 4.85 20.27
N GLY A 51 -3.06 3.77 20.99
CA GLY A 51 -4.44 3.34 21.22
C GLY A 51 -5.17 2.99 19.92
N ALA A 52 -4.44 2.47 18.94
CA ALA A 52 -4.93 1.98 17.65
C ALA A 52 -4.76 0.46 17.56
N GLN A 53 -5.30 -0.13 16.52
CA GLN A 53 -5.23 -1.57 16.28
C GLN A 53 -4.76 -1.85 14.85
N SER A 54 -3.98 -2.92 14.67
CA SER A 54 -3.70 -3.45 13.34
C SER A 54 -5.01 -3.90 12.70
N ALA A 55 -5.27 -3.45 11.47
CA ALA A 55 -6.49 -3.81 10.76
C ALA A 55 -6.47 -5.25 10.24
N PRO A 56 -5.41 -5.75 9.57
CA PRO A 56 -5.38 -7.13 9.08
C PRO A 56 -5.48 -8.15 10.22
N LYS A 57 -4.80 -7.91 11.33
CA LYS A 57 -4.89 -8.79 12.51
C LYS A 57 -6.28 -8.79 13.14
N GLY A 58 -6.91 -7.62 13.26
CA GLY A 58 -8.21 -7.48 13.90
C GLY A 58 -9.41 -7.88 13.03
N VAL A 59 -9.28 -7.82 11.70
CA VAL A 59 -10.39 -8.08 10.77
C VAL A 59 -10.30 -9.46 10.13
N TYR A 60 -9.09 -9.94 9.84
CA TYR A 60 -8.86 -11.15 9.05
C TYR A 60 -8.10 -12.25 9.78
N ASP A 61 -7.75 -12.05 11.06
CA ASP A 61 -6.89 -12.96 11.83
C ASP A 61 -5.49 -13.16 11.18
N PHE A 62 -4.99 -12.15 10.47
CA PHE A 62 -3.65 -12.18 9.91
C PHE A 62 -2.61 -12.42 11.03
N PRO A 63 -1.59 -13.25 10.82
CA PRO A 63 -0.64 -13.65 11.87
C PRO A 63 0.20 -12.49 12.44
N GLY A 64 0.47 -11.45 11.62
CA GLY A 64 1.25 -10.26 12.00
C GLY A 64 0.40 -9.03 12.32
N TYR A 65 1.06 -7.96 12.74
CA TYR A 65 0.46 -6.62 12.90
C TYR A 65 0.59 -5.79 11.62
N THR A 66 1.57 -6.12 10.78
CA THR A 66 1.89 -5.49 9.49
C THR A 66 2.20 -6.57 8.46
N CYS A 67 2.12 -6.23 7.16
CA CYS A 67 2.65 -7.10 6.13
C CYS A 67 4.08 -6.66 5.80
N ILE A 68 5.02 -7.61 5.75
CA ILE A 68 6.43 -7.35 5.39
C ILE A 68 6.87 -8.38 4.38
N SER A 69 7.04 -7.95 3.14
CA SER A 69 7.36 -8.80 2.00
C SER A 69 8.79 -8.55 1.53
N ILE A 70 9.53 -9.59 1.13
CA ILE A 70 10.94 -9.50 0.74
C ILE A 70 11.16 -10.15 -0.62
N ASN A 71 11.74 -9.41 -1.58
CA ASN A 71 12.17 -9.87 -2.91
C ASN A 71 11.01 -10.46 -3.73
N GLU A 72 10.93 -11.81 -3.81
CA GLU A 72 9.87 -12.55 -4.52
C GLU A 72 8.47 -12.39 -3.91
N GLU A 73 8.40 -12.00 -2.63
CA GLU A 73 7.14 -11.70 -1.96
C GLU A 73 6.67 -10.30 -2.38
N VAL A 74 5.49 -10.23 -2.96
CA VAL A 74 4.94 -8.97 -3.51
C VAL A 74 4.09 -8.23 -2.49
N ALA A 75 3.21 -8.97 -1.81
CA ALA A 75 2.27 -8.43 -0.83
C ALA A 75 1.90 -9.47 0.23
N HIS A 76 1.38 -9.01 1.35
CA HIS A 76 0.88 -9.81 2.47
C HIS A 76 1.90 -10.79 3.05
N GLY A 77 3.21 -10.51 2.92
CA GLY A 77 4.26 -11.30 3.56
C GLY A 77 4.07 -11.38 5.07
N ILE A 78 4.10 -12.60 5.61
CA ILE A 78 3.90 -12.85 7.05
C ILE A 78 5.20 -12.57 7.81
N PRO A 79 5.21 -11.67 8.79
CA PRO A 79 6.39 -11.42 9.62
C PRO A 79 6.83 -12.68 10.37
N GLY A 80 8.12 -13.00 10.27
CA GLY A 80 8.70 -14.22 10.83
C GLY A 80 10.19 -14.10 11.10
N ASP A 81 10.86 -15.25 11.19
CA ASP A 81 12.30 -15.33 11.47
C ASP A 81 13.19 -15.04 10.24
N ARG A 82 12.58 -14.69 9.08
CA ARG A 82 13.34 -14.28 7.88
C ARG A 82 14.13 -13.03 8.19
N THR A 83 15.45 -13.10 7.97
CA THR A 83 16.40 -12.03 8.25
C THR A 83 16.62 -11.21 6.98
N ILE A 84 16.43 -9.91 7.06
CA ILE A 84 16.67 -8.96 5.98
C ILE A 84 18.18 -8.85 5.70
N GLN A 85 18.54 -8.83 4.42
CA GLN A 85 19.93 -8.76 3.95
C GLN A 85 20.21 -7.44 3.23
N GLU A 86 21.49 -7.15 3.05
CA GLU A 86 21.95 -6.07 2.17
C GLU A 86 21.49 -6.33 0.73
N GLY A 87 20.90 -5.32 0.08
CA GLY A 87 20.41 -5.41 -1.28
C GLY A 87 18.99 -5.95 -1.44
N ASP A 88 18.33 -6.40 -0.36
CA ASP A 88 16.95 -6.86 -0.43
C ASP A 88 16.00 -5.73 -0.84
N LEU A 89 15.03 -6.06 -1.68
CA LEU A 89 13.82 -5.27 -1.89
C LEU A 89 12.83 -5.62 -0.78
N VAL A 90 12.46 -4.64 0.03
CA VAL A 90 11.52 -4.84 1.14
C VAL A 90 10.29 -3.98 0.91
N ASN A 91 9.11 -4.58 1.04
CA ASN A 91 7.83 -3.89 1.15
C ASN A 91 7.37 -3.91 2.60
N ILE A 92 6.97 -2.76 3.12
CA ILE A 92 6.33 -2.61 4.43
C ILE A 92 4.96 -1.98 4.20
N ASP A 93 3.94 -2.69 4.64
CA ASP A 93 2.54 -2.31 4.50
C ASP A 93 1.86 -2.29 5.87
N VAL A 94 1.28 -1.14 6.21
CA VAL A 94 0.75 -0.83 7.53
C VAL A 94 -0.69 -0.36 7.43
N SER A 95 -1.62 -1.25 7.75
CA SER A 95 -3.03 -0.94 7.86
C SER A 95 -3.48 -0.90 9.33
N GLY A 96 -4.21 0.13 9.71
CA GLY A 96 -4.66 0.32 11.08
C GLY A 96 -6.08 0.82 11.23
N SER A 97 -6.60 0.68 12.44
CA SER A 97 -7.90 1.21 12.81
C SER A 97 -7.88 1.92 14.16
N LYS A 98 -8.66 3.01 14.26
CA LYS A 98 -8.89 3.73 15.52
C LYS A 98 -10.24 4.42 15.50
N ASN A 99 -11.02 4.26 16.58
CA ASN A 99 -12.33 4.90 16.74
C ASN A 99 -13.31 4.64 15.56
N GLY A 100 -13.19 3.45 14.90
CA GLY A 100 -14.02 3.07 13.77
C GLY A 100 -13.62 3.74 12.45
N TYR A 101 -12.42 4.29 12.35
CA TYR A 101 -11.79 4.73 11.11
C TYR A 101 -10.59 3.85 10.78
N PHE A 102 -10.34 3.64 9.48
CA PHE A 102 -9.28 2.81 8.93
C PHE A 102 -8.41 3.62 7.99
N ALA A 103 -7.12 3.28 7.96
CA ALA A 103 -6.16 3.79 6.97
C ALA A 103 -5.15 2.71 6.61
N ASP A 104 -4.59 2.82 5.41
CA ASP A 104 -3.66 1.90 4.80
C ASP A 104 -2.53 2.63 4.10
N THR A 105 -1.31 2.09 4.17
CA THR A 105 -0.15 2.70 3.51
C THR A 105 0.99 1.69 3.36
N GLY A 106 1.53 1.59 2.15
CA GLY A 106 2.63 0.69 1.80
C GLY A 106 3.79 1.40 1.10
N ILE A 107 4.99 0.92 1.32
CA ILE A 107 6.20 1.39 0.64
C ILE A 107 7.18 0.26 0.38
N SER A 108 7.70 0.21 -0.84
CA SER A 108 8.84 -0.64 -1.18
C SER A 108 10.13 0.19 -1.24
N PHE A 109 11.22 -0.38 -0.76
CA PHE A 109 12.54 0.24 -0.77
C PHE A 109 13.64 -0.83 -0.78
N VAL A 110 14.85 -0.43 -1.16
CA VAL A 110 16.03 -1.29 -1.19
C VAL A 110 16.84 -1.08 0.09
N VAL A 111 17.31 -2.17 0.70
CA VAL A 111 18.09 -2.13 1.94
C VAL A 111 19.57 -1.99 1.60
N GLY A 112 20.17 -0.84 1.94
CA GLY A 112 21.57 -0.56 1.63
C GLY A 112 21.86 -0.45 0.13
N ASP A 113 22.93 -1.09 -0.33
CA ASP A 113 23.34 -1.11 -1.74
C ASP A 113 22.76 -2.34 -2.47
N GLY A 114 21.76 -2.11 -3.33
CA GLY A 114 21.12 -3.17 -4.12
C GLY A 114 21.25 -2.97 -5.63
N GLU A 115 20.64 -3.86 -6.39
CA GLU A 115 20.63 -3.76 -7.84
C GLU A 115 19.89 -2.48 -8.31
N ALA A 116 20.42 -1.82 -9.32
CA ALA A 116 19.85 -0.58 -9.85
C ALA A 116 18.39 -0.72 -10.33
N ILE A 117 17.99 -1.92 -10.77
CA ILE A 117 16.62 -2.20 -11.19
C ILE A 117 15.64 -2.15 -10.01
N LEU A 118 16.05 -2.58 -8.81
CA LEU A 118 15.21 -2.56 -7.61
C LEU A 118 14.94 -1.14 -7.16
N GLN A 119 15.98 -0.29 -7.13
CA GLN A 119 15.79 1.14 -6.83
C GLN A 119 14.90 1.80 -7.89
N LYS A 120 15.10 1.47 -9.18
CA LYS A 120 14.28 2.00 -10.26
C LYS A 120 12.80 1.68 -10.10
N ILE A 121 12.43 0.43 -9.77
CA ILE A 121 11.00 0.08 -9.62
C ILE A 121 10.38 0.79 -8.41
N CYS A 122 11.11 1.00 -7.31
CA CYS A 122 10.65 1.79 -6.17
C CYS A 122 10.37 3.25 -6.57
N ASP A 123 11.30 3.89 -7.29
CA ASP A 123 11.15 5.27 -7.76
C ASP A 123 9.97 5.39 -8.73
N VAL A 124 9.81 4.42 -9.65
CA VAL A 124 8.69 4.39 -10.61
C VAL A 124 7.36 4.11 -9.92
N ALA A 125 7.30 3.28 -8.88
CA ALA A 125 6.08 3.07 -8.09
C ALA A 125 5.60 4.37 -7.44
N LYS A 126 6.52 5.12 -6.86
CA LYS A 126 6.25 6.45 -6.31
C LYS A 126 5.80 7.45 -7.39
N GLU A 127 6.47 7.50 -8.54
CA GLU A 127 6.07 8.34 -9.68
C GLU A 127 4.68 7.97 -10.18
N ALA A 128 4.38 6.67 -10.32
CA ALA A 128 3.09 6.16 -10.74
C ALA A 128 1.95 6.54 -9.77
N PHE A 129 2.21 6.46 -8.47
CA PHE A 129 1.28 6.92 -7.45
C PHE A 129 0.94 8.41 -7.64
N TYR A 130 1.93 9.29 -7.74
CA TYR A 130 1.68 10.73 -7.89
C TYR A 130 1.01 11.07 -9.23
N ALA A 131 1.33 10.36 -10.32
CA ALA A 131 0.65 10.51 -11.60
C ALA A 131 -0.84 10.13 -11.52
N GLY A 132 -1.17 9.07 -10.78
CA GLY A 132 -2.55 8.69 -10.46
C GLY A 132 -3.25 9.70 -9.55
N LEU A 133 -2.55 10.18 -8.51
CA LEU A 133 -3.07 11.18 -7.57
C LEU A 133 -3.52 12.46 -8.27
N GLU A 134 -2.82 12.91 -9.30
CA GLU A 134 -3.23 14.06 -10.11
C GLU A 134 -4.60 13.87 -10.79
N LYS A 135 -5.02 12.62 -11.01
CA LYS A 135 -6.32 12.25 -11.59
C LYS A 135 -7.40 12.01 -10.52
N ALA A 136 -6.99 11.90 -9.26
CA ALA A 136 -7.86 11.63 -8.11
C ALA A 136 -8.69 12.87 -7.73
N LYS A 137 -9.73 13.16 -8.51
CA LYS A 137 -10.61 14.34 -8.34
C LYS A 137 -12.07 13.93 -8.40
N PRO A 138 -12.95 14.56 -7.61
CA PRO A 138 -14.40 14.39 -7.76
C PRO A 138 -14.84 14.64 -9.21
N GLY A 139 -15.61 13.70 -9.78
CA GLY A 139 -16.03 13.70 -11.18
C GLY A 139 -15.09 12.96 -12.14
N SER A 140 -13.88 12.63 -11.73
CA SER A 140 -13.02 11.66 -12.44
C SER A 140 -13.51 10.22 -12.21
N ARG A 141 -12.84 9.26 -12.82
CA ARG A 141 -13.11 7.83 -12.67
C ARG A 141 -11.89 7.07 -12.17
N THR A 142 -12.10 5.95 -11.49
CA THR A 142 -11.02 5.07 -10.98
C THR A 142 -10.06 4.66 -12.09
N SER A 143 -10.56 4.35 -13.29
CA SER A 143 -9.74 3.99 -14.46
C SER A 143 -8.74 5.07 -14.89
N ALA A 144 -8.99 6.34 -14.55
CA ALA A 144 -8.05 7.43 -14.86
C ALA A 144 -6.78 7.34 -14.00
N LEU A 145 -6.89 6.89 -12.73
CA LEU A 145 -5.76 6.67 -11.83
C LEU A 145 -4.88 5.53 -12.36
N GLY A 146 -5.50 4.36 -12.58
CA GLY A 146 -4.78 3.19 -13.08
C GLY A 146 -4.15 3.41 -14.45
N LYS A 147 -4.85 4.12 -15.36
CA LYS A 147 -4.27 4.50 -16.66
C LYS A 147 -3.03 5.37 -16.49
N ALA A 148 -3.03 6.32 -15.57
CA ALA A 148 -1.89 7.19 -15.32
C ALA A 148 -0.71 6.38 -14.78
N ALA A 149 -0.94 5.52 -13.77
CA ALA A 149 0.08 4.64 -13.20
C ALA A 149 0.71 3.71 -14.26
N HIS A 150 -0.13 3.03 -15.06
CA HIS A 150 0.33 2.15 -16.13
C HIS A 150 1.15 2.88 -17.21
N ASN A 151 0.76 4.11 -17.56
CA ASN A 151 1.53 4.90 -18.52
C ASN A 151 2.93 5.23 -18.01
N VAL A 152 3.07 5.55 -16.71
CA VAL A 152 4.37 5.77 -16.06
C VAL A 152 5.23 4.50 -16.15
N ALA A 153 4.69 3.34 -15.73
CA ALA A 153 5.40 2.06 -15.82
C ALA A 153 5.93 1.81 -17.25
N LYS A 154 5.06 1.96 -18.26
CA LYS A 154 5.44 1.79 -19.68
C LYS A 154 6.53 2.74 -20.17
N GLN A 155 6.53 4.00 -19.73
CA GLN A 155 7.58 4.98 -20.10
C GLN A 155 8.95 4.54 -19.60
N HIS A 156 9.00 3.82 -18.50
CA HIS A 156 10.22 3.27 -17.92
C HIS A 156 10.57 1.86 -18.41
N GLY A 157 9.78 1.28 -19.34
CA GLY A 157 9.95 -0.09 -19.84
C GLY A 157 9.59 -1.16 -18.82
N LEU A 158 8.67 -0.82 -17.90
CA LEU A 158 8.12 -1.67 -16.83
C LEU A 158 6.63 -1.96 -17.07
N THR A 159 6.06 -2.82 -16.26
CA THR A 159 4.63 -3.11 -16.29
C THR A 159 4.00 -2.96 -14.90
N VAL A 160 2.72 -3.33 -14.75
CA VAL A 160 1.98 -3.27 -13.49
C VAL A 160 1.36 -4.62 -13.17
N ILE A 161 1.22 -4.95 -11.91
CA ILE A 161 0.44 -6.09 -11.47
C ILE A 161 -1.05 -5.79 -11.69
N LYS A 162 -1.80 -6.76 -12.24
CA LYS A 162 -3.19 -6.61 -12.65
C LYS A 162 -4.20 -7.20 -11.68
N ASN A 163 -3.80 -8.18 -10.89
CA ASN A 163 -4.65 -8.87 -9.92
C ASN A 163 -4.41 -8.45 -8.45
N LEU A 164 -3.60 -7.41 -8.21
CA LEU A 164 -3.60 -6.61 -6.98
C LEU A 164 -4.09 -5.21 -7.30
N THR A 165 -4.92 -4.64 -6.44
CA THR A 165 -5.65 -3.39 -6.73
C THR A 165 -5.83 -2.54 -5.50
N GLY A 166 -5.82 -1.24 -5.64
CA GLY A 166 -6.33 -0.34 -4.62
C GLY A 166 -7.83 -0.54 -4.38
N HIS A 167 -8.35 0.06 -3.34
CA HIS A 167 -9.72 -0.15 -2.88
C HIS A 167 -10.29 1.07 -2.16
N GLY A 168 -11.58 1.06 -1.89
CA GLY A 168 -12.21 1.97 -0.94
C GLY A 168 -11.84 1.60 0.50
N ILE A 169 -11.72 2.60 1.35
CA ILE A 169 -11.37 2.43 2.76
C ILE A 169 -12.08 3.48 3.62
N GLY A 170 -12.06 3.31 4.93
CA GLY A 170 -12.45 4.35 5.87
C GLY A 170 -13.30 3.88 7.04
N ARG A 171 -14.41 3.18 6.87
CA ARG A 171 -15.17 2.54 7.94
C ARG A 171 -14.89 1.05 8.06
N SER A 172 -14.27 0.48 7.06
CA SER A 172 -13.61 -0.83 7.08
C SER A 172 -12.31 -0.74 6.29
N ILE A 173 -11.46 -1.75 6.40
CA ILE A 173 -10.20 -1.80 5.67
C ILE A 173 -10.48 -1.92 4.16
N HIS A 174 -11.44 -2.75 3.76
CA HIS A 174 -11.91 -2.85 2.38
C HIS A 174 -13.39 -2.51 2.31
N GLU A 175 -13.75 -1.60 1.40
CA GLU A 175 -15.12 -1.20 1.09
C GLU A 175 -15.18 -0.61 -0.33
N ALA A 176 -16.38 -0.33 -0.85
CA ALA A 176 -16.51 0.22 -2.21
C ALA A 176 -15.80 1.59 -2.40
N PRO A 177 -15.10 1.80 -3.54
CA PRO A 177 -14.96 0.90 -4.68
C PRO A 177 -14.13 -0.35 -4.36
N ASP A 178 -14.59 -1.53 -4.77
CA ASP A 178 -13.92 -2.79 -4.45
C ASP A 178 -12.54 -2.91 -5.12
N HIS A 179 -12.39 -2.27 -6.29
CA HIS A 179 -11.16 -2.29 -7.06
C HIS A 179 -10.80 -0.92 -7.63
N ILE A 180 -9.54 -0.52 -7.46
CA ILE A 180 -8.90 0.58 -8.18
C ILE A 180 -7.70 -0.01 -8.92
N LEU A 181 -7.93 -0.43 -10.16
CA LEU A 181 -6.96 -1.16 -10.97
C LEU A 181 -5.72 -0.32 -11.25
N ASN A 182 -4.57 -0.97 -11.40
CA ASN A 182 -3.28 -0.36 -11.79
C ASN A 182 -3.19 -0.07 -13.29
N TYR A 183 -4.29 -0.28 -14.05
CA TYR A 183 -4.37 -0.09 -15.50
C TYR A 183 -5.76 0.41 -15.89
N TYR A 184 -5.96 0.73 -17.17
CA TYR A 184 -7.26 1.12 -17.69
C TYR A 184 -8.16 -0.09 -17.91
N SER A 185 -9.34 -0.08 -17.27
CA SER A 185 -10.44 -0.98 -17.58
C SER A 185 -11.74 -0.19 -17.75
N ARG A 186 -12.51 -0.50 -18.77
CA ARG A 186 -13.84 0.08 -18.95
C ARG A 186 -14.93 -0.64 -18.12
N TRP A 187 -14.59 -1.77 -17.54
CA TRP A 187 -15.51 -2.62 -16.79
C TRP A 187 -15.46 -2.34 -15.29
N ASP A 188 -14.29 -1.95 -14.76
CA ASP A 188 -14.07 -1.49 -13.39
C ASP A 188 -13.76 -0.01 -13.44
N ASP A 189 -14.81 0.81 -13.45
CA ASP A 189 -14.67 2.25 -13.69
C ASP A 189 -15.72 3.04 -12.93
N GLU A 190 -15.48 3.20 -11.62
CA GLU A 190 -16.37 3.94 -10.74
C GLU A 190 -16.14 5.45 -10.80
N LEU A 191 -17.21 6.21 -10.57
CA LEU A 191 -17.15 7.66 -10.48
C LEU A 191 -16.62 8.07 -9.08
N LEU A 192 -15.53 8.81 -9.07
CA LEU A 192 -14.96 9.39 -7.88
C LEU A 192 -15.84 10.54 -7.36
N LYS A 193 -16.14 10.53 -6.07
CA LYS A 193 -17.04 11.48 -5.42
C LYS A 193 -16.28 12.36 -4.41
N ASP A 194 -16.83 13.54 -4.14
CA ASP A 194 -16.34 14.42 -3.08
C ASP A 194 -16.47 13.74 -1.71
N GLY A 195 -15.42 13.76 -0.91
CA GLY A 195 -15.33 13.06 0.36
C GLY A 195 -15.03 11.55 0.26
N MET A 196 -14.93 10.97 -0.95
CA MET A 196 -14.59 9.53 -1.09
C MET A 196 -13.20 9.25 -0.57
N VAL A 197 -13.07 8.15 0.17
CA VAL A 197 -11.80 7.71 0.76
C VAL A 197 -11.35 6.42 0.08
N ILE A 198 -10.12 6.40 -0.38
CA ILE A 198 -9.52 5.30 -1.13
C ILE A 198 -8.11 4.99 -0.64
N ALA A 199 -7.70 3.74 -0.71
CA ALA A 199 -6.30 3.31 -0.75
C ALA A 199 -5.91 3.19 -2.23
N PHE A 200 -4.88 3.92 -2.65
CA PHE A 200 -4.35 3.85 -4.01
C PHE A 200 -2.91 3.36 -3.94
N GLU A 201 -2.65 2.24 -4.61
CA GLU A 201 -1.47 1.40 -4.41
C GLU A 201 -0.94 0.80 -5.72
N PRO A 202 -0.36 1.58 -6.63
CA PRO A 202 0.23 1.00 -7.82
C PRO A 202 1.36 0.03 -7.49
N PHE A 203 1.28 -1.19 -8.05
CA PHE A 203 2.30 -2.22 -8.02
C PHE A 203 3.04 -2.24 -9.36
N ILE A 204 4.30 -1.84 -9.35
CA ILE A 204 5.16 -1.78 -10.53
C ILE A 204 6.04 -3.02 -10.58
N SER A 205 6.00 -3.72 -11.72
CA SER A 205 6.69 -4.98 -11.94
C SER A 205 7.76 -4.87 -13.03
N THR A 206 8.83 -5.65 -12.88
CA THR A 206 9.88 -5.74 -13.90
C THR A 206 9.43 -6.48 -15.14
N LEU A 207 8.53 -7.48 -15.04
CA LEU A 207 8.12 -8.32 -16.16
C LEU A 207 6.70 -8.87 -16.01
N GLU A 208 6.38 -9.61 -14.94
CA GLU A 208 5.09 -10.27 -14.74
C GLU A 208 3.98 -9.28 -14.44
N GLU A 209 2.77 -9.60 -14.88
CA GLU A 209 1.59 -8.76 -14.71
C GLU A 209 0.57 -9.35 -13.71
N GLU A 210 0.86 -10.54 -13.18
CA GLU A 210 0.01 -11.24 -12.22
C GLU A 210 0.87 -11.85 -11.11
N VAL A 211 0.31 -11.93 -9.91
CA VAL A 211 0.86 -12.62 -8.76
C VAL A 211 0.04 -13.87 -8.46
N PHE A 212 0.61 -14.79 -7.75
CA PHE A 212 -0.07 -16.00 -7.26
C PHE A 212 0.10 -16.16 -5.76
N LEU A 213 -0.85 -16.84 -5.14
CA LEU A 213 -0.81 -17.12 -3.71
C LEU A 213 0.27 -18.18 -3.42
N SER A 214 1.05 -17.98 -2.38
CA SER A 214 2.02 -18.97 -1.87
C SER A 214 1.34 -20.32 -1.61
N GLU A 215 2.05 -21.41 -1.86
CA GLU A 215 1.61 -22.76 -1.45
C GLU A 215 1.93 -23.06 0.03
N ASP A 216 2.77 -22.25 0.67
CA ASP A 216 3.24 -22.45 2.05
C ASP A 216 2.33 -21.77 3.09
N ASP A 217 1.51 -20.80 2.67
CA ASP A 217 0.57 -20.08 3.52
C ASP A 217 -0.65 -19.54 2.73
N ASP A 218 -1.67 -19.07 3.43
CA ASP A 218 -2.91 -18.58 2.83
C ASP A 218 -2.89 -17.06 2.56
N TRP A 219 -1.72 -16.39 2.59
CA TRP A 219 -1.63 -14.93 2.60
C TRP A 219 -0.67 -14.35 1.57
N THR A 220 0.56 -14.86 1.53
CA THR A 220 1.66 -14.25 0.78
C THR A 220 1.45 -14.37 -0.72
N TYR A 221 1.47 -13.25 -1.42
CA TYR A 221 1.48 -13.20 -2.88
C TYR A 221 2.90 -13.13 -3.41
N LEU A 222 3.17 -13.93 -4.45
CA LEU A 222 4.50 -14.13 -5.04
C LEU A 222 4.52 -13.85 -6.53
N THR A 223 5.72 -13.59 -7.05
CA THR A 223 6.09 -13.70 -8.47
C THR A 223 7.21 -14.72 -8.64
N ASP A 224 7.33 -15.35 -9.83
CA ASP A 224 8.39 -16.31 -10.11
C ASP A 224 9.70 -15.66 -10.56
N GLU A 225 9.60 -14.68 -11.48
CA GLU A 225 10.76 -14.11 -12.18
C GLU A 225 10.83 -12.56 -12.08
N SER A 226 9.90 -11.93 -11.36
CA SER A 226 9.80 -10.49 -11.27
C SER A 226 10.09 -9.96 -9.89
N PHE A 227 10.60 -8.72 -9.85
CA PHE A 227 10.53 -7.88 -8.68
C PHE A 227 9.37 -6.90 -8.82
N VAL A 228 8.68 -6.65 -7.71
CA VAL A 228 7.52 -5.75 -7.68
C VAL A 228 7.67 -4.74 -6.55
N ALA A 229 7.41 -3.47 -6.86
CA ALA A 229 7.41 -2.41 -5.85
C ALA A 229 6.03 -1.75 -5.77
N GLN A 230 5.57 -1.52 -4.55
CA GLN A 230 4.36 -0.79 -4.19
C GLN A 230 4.71 0.59 -3.62
N TYR A 231 3.86 1.56 -3.90
CA TYR A 231 3.82 2.82 -3.17
C TYR A 231 2.36 3.22 -2.95
N GLU A 232 1.95 3.31 -1.69
CA GLU A 232 0.56 3.38 -1.29
C GLU A 232 0.28 4.44 -0.25
N HIS A 233 -0.89 5.07 -0.39
CA HIS A 233 -1.47 5.93 0.63
C HIS A 233 -2.99 5.89 0.64
N THR A 234 -3.55 6.12 1.83
CA THR A 234 -4.97 6.48 1.99
C THR A 234 -5.18 7.94 1.63
N ILE A 235 -6.18 8.19 0.77
CA ILE A 235 -6.48 9.49 0.19
C ILE A 235 -7.96 9.84 0.43
N ILE A 236 -8.24 11.06 0.90
CA ILE A 236 -9.58 11.64 0.87
C ILE A 236 -9.69 12.55 -0.35
N LEU A 237 -10.63 12.26 -1.23
CA LEU A 237 -10.89 13.07 -2.43
C LEU A 237 -11.70 14.31 -2.05
N THR A 238 -11.22 15.49 -2.38
CA THR A 238 -11.97 16.74 -2.14
C THR A 238 -11.96 17.64 -3.38
N LYS A 239 -12.91 18.59 -3.42
CA LYS A 239 -12.98 19.60 -4.49
C LYS A 239 -11.75 20.49 -4.55
N ASP A 240 -11.11 20.69 -3.39
CA ASP A 240 -9.91 21.52 -3.26
C ASP A 240 -8.61 20.75 -3.55
N GLY A 241 -8.72 19.46 -3.85
CA GLY A 241 -7.64 18.53 -4.13
C GLY A 241 -7.62 17.33 -3.17
N PRO A 242 -6.88 16.28 -3.51
CA PRO A 242 -6.76 15.10 -2.67
C PRO A 242 -5.97 15.38 -1.39
N ILE A 243 -6.42 14.81 -0.28
CA ILE A 243 -5.72 14.86 1.02
C ILE A 243 -5.13 13.48 1.27
N ILE A 244 -3.81 13.37 1.30
CA ILE A 244 -3.13 12.15 1.72
C ILE A 244 -3.12 12.13 3.25
N THR A 245 -3.68 11.09 3.87
CA THR A 245 -3.80 11.01 5.33
C THR A 245 -2.63 10.31 5.99
N THR A 246 -1.85 9.54 5.23
CA THR A 246 -0.77 8.65 5.69
C THR A 246 0.64 9.18 5.35
N LEU A 247 0.78 10.51 5.15
CA LEU A 247 2.09 11.16 5.00
C LEU A 247 2.78 11.31 6.34
#